data_8d28a959aa185e29b0fc7ae8f2fffd8f
#
_entry.id   8d28a959aa185e29b0fc7ae8f2fffd8f
#
_cell.length_a   1.000
_cell.length_b   1.000
_cell.length_c   1.000
_cell.angle_alpha   90.00
_cell.angle_beta   90.00
_cell.angle_gamma   90.00
#
_symmetry.space_group_name_H-M   'P 1'
#
loop_
_entity.id
_entity.type
_entity.pdbx_description
1 polymer ?
#
loop_
_entity_poly.entity_id
_entity_poly.type
_entity_poly.pdbx_seq_one_letter_code
_entity_poly.pdbx_strand_id
1 'polypeptide(L)'
;MALISKKTPEQKAIEAGIKEQERETRERQQAQAAAEKVERERAERREKVRQAFFATPAGRARLAFEAGNELFQFLIDVMNQKAIVVALVGANTSKKATDPSAVLNSVSNEGWELVTGSFVFVEEGQESRDKLASSGQNVATKGSTHGYYLFRRCEELRGELPEPWEEV
;
A
#
# COMPACT_ATOMS: atom_id res chain seq x y z
N MET A 1 -20.16 60.85 38.50
CA MET A 1 -20.31 59.66 39.40
C MET A 1 -21.29 58.73 38.71
N ALA A 2 -20.77 57.57 38.19
CA ALA A 2 -21.62 56.56 37.57
C ALA A 2 -22.19 55.66 38.68
N LEU A 3 -23.50 55.63 38.81
CA LEU A 3 -24.24 54.77 39.72
C LEU A 3 -24.12 53.30 39.24
N ILE A 4 -23.30 52.50 39.88
CA ILE A 4 -23.26 51.05 39.67
C ILE A 4 -24.54 50.48 40.28
N SER A 5 -25.54 50.24 39.44
CA SER A 5 -26.80 49.59 39.84
C SER A 5 -26.47 48.14 40.20
N LYS A 6 -26.67 47.78 41.47
CA LYS A 6 -26.51 46.38 41.98
C LYS A 6 -27.62 45.51 41.39
N LYS A 7 -27.27 44.49 40.61
CA LYS A 7 -28.19 43.50 40.04
C LYS A 7 -29.01 42.83 41.17
N THR A 8 -30.31 42.67 40.95
CA THR A 8 -31.21 41.99 41.89
C THR A 8 -30.89 40.47 41.95
N PRO A 9 -31.23 39.75 43.00
CA PRO A 9 -30.97 38.30 43.11
C PRO A 9 -31.61 37.51 41.99
N GLU A 10 -32.80 37.91 41.51
CA GLU A 10 -33.48 37.28 40.37
C GLU A 10 -32.71 37.47 39.03
N GLN A 11 -32.16 38.64 38.80
CA GLN A 11 -31.33 38.91 37.60
C GLN A 11 -30.06 38.05 37.60
N LYS A 12 -29.45 37.81 38.77
CA LYS A 12 -28.28 36.95 38.90
C LYS A 12 -28.64 35.48 38.65
N ALA A 13 -29.81 34.99 39.09
CA ALA A 13 -30.26 33.64 38.85
C ALA A 13 -30.53 33.36 37.36
N ILE A 14 -31.19 34.31 36.67
CA ILE A 14 -31.44 34.24 35.23
C ILE A 14 -30.12 34.25 34.43
N GLU A 15 -29.19 35.12 34.79
CA GLU A 15 -27.86 35.21 34.14
C GLU A 15 -27.01 33.95 34.37
N ALA A 16 -27.12 33.33 35.54
CA ALA A 16 -26.47 32.03 35.82
C ALA A 16 -27.06 30.89 34.97
N GLY A 17 -28.40 30.85 34.84
CA GLY A 17 -29.07 29.84 33.99
C GLY A 17 -28.71 29.98 32.51
N ILE A 18 -28.66 31.21 31.98
CA ILE A 18 -28.25 31.48 30.60
C ILE A 18 -26.80 31.03 30.38
N LYS A 19 -25.91 31.33 31.33
CA LYS A 19 -24.51 30.99 31.25
C LYS A 19 -24.28 29.46 31.31
N GLU A 20 -25.11 28.76 32.06
CA GLU A 20 -25.07 27.32 32.14
C GLU A 20 -25.58 26.67 30.83
N GLN A 21 -26.66 27.17 30.25
CA GLN A 21 -27.13 26.72 28.93
C GLN A 21 -26.13 27.02 27.81
N GLU A 22 -25.47 28.16 27.83
CA GLU A 22 -24.40 28.46 26.87
C GLU A 22 -23.19 27.52 27.03
N ARG A 23 -22.87 27.16 28.25
CA ARG A 23 -21.78 26.17 28.50
C ARG A 23 -22.13 24.80 27.97
N GLU A 24 -23.31 24.28 28.29
CA GLU A 24 -23.79 23.01 27.78
C GLU A 24 -23.88 22.98 26.24
N THR A 25 -24.35 24.03 25.61
CA THR A 25 -24.40 24.14 24.15
C THR A 25 -23.00 24.11 23.54
N ARG A 26 -22.05 24.83 24.13
CA ARG A 26 -20.64 24.80 23.68
C ARG A 26 -20.01 23.45 23.86
N GLU A 27 -20.25 22.80 25.00
CA GLU A 27 -19.74 21.43 25.25
C GLU A 27 -20.30 20.41 24.24
N ARG A 28 -21.61 20.47 23.94
CA ARG A 28 -22.25 19.66 22.91
C ARG A 28 -21.68 19.90 21.51
N GLN A 29 -21.49 21.17 21.13
CA GLN A 29 -20.89 21.52 19.86
C GLN A 29 -19.44 21.05 19.75
N GLN A 30 -18.65 21.17 20.82
CA GLN A 30 -17.28 20.67 20.85
C GLN A 30 -17.23 19.13 20.76
N ALA A 31 -18.14 18.43 21.46
CA ALA A 31 -18.23 16.98 21.39
C ALA A 31 -18.63 16.50 19.99
N GLN A 32 -19.59 17.17 19.34
CA GLN A 32 -19.98 16.86 17.97
C GLN A 32 -18.84 17.12 16.98
N ALA A 33 -18.18 18.25 17.07
CA ALA A 33 -17.04 18.56 16.20
C ALA A 33 -15.86 17.57 16.40
N ALA A 34 -15.64 17.14 17.65
CA ALA A 34 -14.63 16.11 17.93
C ALA A 34 -15.02 14.75 17.34
N ALA A 35 -16.29 14.34 17.44
CA ALA A 35 -16.80 13.12 16.85
C ALA A 35 -16.70 13.13 15.32
N GLU A 36 -17.14 14.22 14.69
CA GLU A 36 -17.02 14.40 13.23
C GLU A 36 -15.56 14.33 12.76
N LYS A 37 -14.65 14.96 13.52
CA LYS A 37 -13.22 14.91 13.19
C LYS A 37 -12.67 13.47 13.23
N VAL A 38 -13.02 12.71 14.28
CA VAL A 38 -12.60 11.30 14.41
C VAL A 38 -13.16 10.45 13.27
N GLU A 39 -14.43 10.67 12.93
CA GLU A 39 -15.07 9.92 11.85
C GLU A 39 -14.45 10.25 10.48
N ARG A 40 -14.15 11.52 10.24
CA ARG A 40 -13.44 11.94 9.04
C ARG A 40 -12.03 11.33 8.94
N GLU A 41 -11.27 11.34 10.04
CA GLU A 41 -9.94 10.74 10.08
C GLU A 41 -10.00 9.21 9.83
N ARG A 42 -11.03 8.54 10.34
CA ARG A 42 -11.26 7.11 10.06
C ARG A 42 -11.60 6.88 8.58
N ALA A 43 -12.49 7.68 8.01
CA ALA A 43 -12.84 7.59 6.59
C ALA A 43 -11.62 7.81 5.68
N GLU A 44 -10.80 8.82 5.97
CA GLU A 44 -9.57 9.09 5.24
C GLU A 44 -8.56 7.92 5.35
N ARG A 45 -8.47 7.31 6.53
CA ARG A 45 -7.61 6.14 6.75
C ARG A 45 -8.10 4.93 5.96
N ARG A 46 -9.38 4.62 6.01
CA ARG A 46 -9.99 3.55 5.22
C ARG A 46 -9.73 3.72 3.73
N GLU A 47 -9.93 4.92 3.22
CA GLU A 47 -9.70 5.20 1.81
C GLU A 47 -8.22 5.03 1.41
N LYS A 48 -7.28 5.45 2.24
CA LYS A 48 -5.84 5.21 2.01
C LYS A 48 -5.50 3.71 1.98
N VAL A 49 -6.04 2.93 2.92
CA VAL A 49 -5.82 1.47 2.95
C VAL A 49 -6.41 0.81 1.71
N ARG A 50 -7.61 1.22 1.32
CA ARG A 50 -8.29 0.76 0.11
C ARG A 50 -7.45 1.05 -1.15
N GLN A 51 -7.00 2.27 -1.32
CA GLN A 51 -6.15 2.65 -2.46
C GLN A 51 -4.83 1.86 -2.47
N ALA A 52 -4.20 1.69 -1.30
CA ALA A 52 -2.99 0.90 -1.18
C ALA A 52 -3.23 -0.57 -1.57
N PHE A 53 -4.35 -1.17 -1.16
CA PHE A 53 -4.71 -2.53 -1.55
C PHE A 53 -4.87 -2.67 -3.06
N PHE A 54 -5.62 -1.78 -3.73
CA PHE A 54 -5.83 -1.85 -5.18
C PHE A 54 -4.56 -1.58 -6.01
N ALA A 55 -3.53 -1.02 -5.41
CA ALA A 55 -2.21 -0.91 -6.03
C ALA A 55 -1.44 -2.24 -6.01
N THR A 56 -1.81 -3.20 -5.14
CA THR A 56 -1.18 -4.52 -5.05
C THR A 56 -1.62 -5.46 -6.19
N PRO A 57 -0.87 -6.53 -6.47
CA PRO A 57 -1.30 -7.58 -7.41
C PRO A 57 -2.64 -8.21 -7.01
N ALA A 58 -2.89 -8.46 -5.73
CA ALA A 58 -4.16 -8.99 -5.22
C ALA A 58 -5.33 -8.02 -5.48
N GLY A 59 -5.17 -6.74 -5.19
CA GLY A 59 -6.21 -5.74 -5.46
C GLY A 59 -6.52 -5.61 -6.95
N ARG A 60 -5.50 -5.65 -7.81
CA ARG A 60 -5.70 -5.68 -9.27
C ARG A 60 -6.39 -6.97 -9.73
N ALA A 61 -6.06 -8.11 -9.12
CA ALA A 61 -6.71 -9.39 -9.38
C ALA A 61 -8.20 -9.34 -9.00
N ARG A 62 -8.54 -8.74 -7.84
CA ARG A 62 -9.94 -8.52 -7.44
C ARG A 62 -10.70 -7.69 -8.46
N LEU A 63 -10.16 -6.55 -8.89
CA LEU A 63 -10.80 -5.71 -9.92
C LEU A 63 -11.00 -6.47 -11.22
N ALA A 64 -10.01 -7.25 -11.67
CA ALA A 64 -10.14 -8.06 -12.87
C ALA A 64 -11.21 -9.17 -12.72
N PHE A 65 -11.31 -9.76 -11.53
CA PHE A 65 -12.35 -10.75 -11.21
C PHE A 65 -13.76 -10.13 -11.26
N GLU A 66 -13.95 -8.98 -10.62
CA GLU A 66 -15.21 -8.23 -10.61
C GLU A 66 -15.61 -7.74 -12.01
N ALA A 67 -14.62 -7.39 -12.83
CA ALA A 67 -14.84 -7.03 -14.23
C ALA A 67 -15.21 -8.22 -15.14
N GLY A 68 -15.22 -9.45 -14.62
CA GLY A 68 -15.56 -10.65 -15.38
C GLY A 68 -14.44 -11.18 -16.29
N ASN A 69 -13.19 -10.80 -16.03
CA ASN A 69 -12.08 -11.29 -16.84
C ASN A 69 -11.87 -12.80 -16.63
N GLU A 70 -11.60 -13.53 -17.70
CA GLU A 70 -11.28 -14.97 -17.66
C GLU A 70 -9.82 -15.25 -17.33
N LEU A 71 -8.93 -14.32 -17.69
CA LEU A 71 -7.48 -14.43 -17.46
C LEU A 71 -6.98 -13.18 -16.75
N PHE A 72 -6.00 -13.41 -15.88
CA PHE A 72 -5.26 -12.36 -15.20
C PHE A 72 -3.77 -12.64 -15.28
N GLN A 73 -2.98 -11.62 -15.61
CA GLN A 73 -1.53 -11.73 -15.69
C GLN A 73 -0.86 -10.59 -14.95
N PHE A 74 0.22 -10.89 -14.26
CA PHE A 74 1.08 -9.88 -13.68
C PHE A 74 2.54 -10.30 -13.68
N LEU A 75 3.41 -9.34 -13.38
CA LEU A 75 4.85 -9.47 -13.40
C LEU A 75 5.41 -9.20 -12.02
N ILE A 76 6.38 -10.02 -11.59
CA ILE A 76 7.18 -9.80 -10.37
C ILE A 76 8.66 -9.82 -10.73
N ASP A 77 9.42 -8.90 -10.17
CA ASP A 77 10.88 -8.97 -10.17
C ASP A 77 11.33 -10.02 -9.17
N VAL A 78 11.72 -11.18 -9.68
CA VAL A 78 12.10 -12.32 -8.82
C VAL A 78 13.59 -12.34 -8.50
N MET A 79 14.42 -11.69 -9.33
CA MET A 79 15.86 -11.68 -9.10
C MET A 79 16.54 -10.49 -9.76
N ASN A 80 17.27 -9.72 -8.95
CA ASN A 80 18.23 -8.73 -9.44
C ASN A 80 19.62 -9.36 -9.39
N GLN A 81 20.30 -9.40 -10.54
CA GLN A 81 21.61 -10.01 -10.69
C GLN A 81 22.63 -8.99 -11.16
N LYS A 82 23.75 -8.90 -10.44
CA LYS A 82 24.95 -8.20 -10.89
C LYS A 82 26.09 -9.21 -10.95
N ALA A 83 26.52 -9.56 -12.16
CA ALA A 83 27.68 -10.44 -12.39
C ALA A 83 28.87 -9.58 -12.79
N ILE A 84 29.97 -9.70 -12.05
CA ILE A 84 31.25 -9.06 -12.38
C ILE A 84 32.20 -10.18 -12.76
N VAL A 85 32.56 -10.26 -14.04
CA VAL A 85 33.56 -11.20 -14.54
C VAL A 85 34.91 -10.53 -14.53
N VAL A 86 35.81 -11.03 -13.69
CA VAL A 86 37.22 -10.58 -13.64
C VAL A 86 38.06 -11.66 -14.28
N ALA A 87 38.74 -11.36 -15.37
CA ALA A 87 39.42 -12.33 -16.24
C ALA A 87 40.51 -13.19 -15.55
N LEU A 88 41.01 -12.81 -14.39
CA LEU A 88 42.08 -13.53 -13.64
C LEU A 88 41.64 -14.13 -12.30
N VAL A 89 40.49 -13.75 -11.75
CA VAL A 89 40.12 -14.10 -10.38
C VAL A 89 38.78 -14.88 -10.33
N GLY A 90 38.10 -15.04 -11.46
CA GLY A 90 36.79 -15.67 -11.56
C GLY A 90 35.63 -14.67 -11.49
N ALA A 91 34.43 -15.20 -11.63
CA ALA A 91 33.20 -14.41 -11.60
C ALA A 91 32.71 -14.22 -10.16
N ASN A 92 32.49 -12.97 -9.75
CA ASN A 92 31.78 -12.69 -8.51
C ASN A 92 30.36 -12.25 -8.85
N THR A 93 29.37 -13.02 -8.37
CA THR A 93 27.98 -12.79 -8.69
C THR A 93 27.22 -12.45 -7.42
N SER A 94 26.64 -11.25 -7.36
CA SER A 94 25.68 -10.88 -6.31
C SER A 94 24.25 -11.12 -6.83
N LYS A 95 23.49 -11.96 -6.14
CA LYS A 95 22.11 -12.28 -6.48
C LYS A 95 21.21 -11.96 -5.29
N LYS A 96 20.15 -11.21 -5.53
CA LYS A 96 19.06 -11.01 -4.56
C LYS A 96 17.82 -11.67 -5.16
N ALA A 97 17.42 -12.80 -4.59
CA ALA A 97 16.20 -13.50 -4.96
C ALA A 97 15.05 -13.05 -4.05
N THR A 98 13.85 -12.93 -4.61
CA THR A 98 12.61 -12.66 -3.90
C THR A 98 11.69 -13.86 -4.08
N ASP A 99 11.16 -14.40 -2.98
CA ASP A 99 10.16 -15.46 -3.03
C ASP A 99 8.79 -14.86 -3.43
N PRO A 100 8.22 -15.23 -4.57
CA PRO A 100 6.94 -14.69 -5.03
C PRO A 100 5.73 -15.39 -4.37
N SER A 101 5.92 -16.46 -3.60
CA SER A 101 4.84 -17.33 -3.12
C SER A 101 3.74 -16.58 -2.37
N ALA A 102 4.11 -15.63 -1.51
CA ALA A 102 3.15 -14.84 -0.76
C ALA A 102 2.25 -13.99 -1.68
N VAL A 103 2.83 -13.42 -2.74
CA VAL A 103 2.09 -12.62 -3.73
C VAL A 103 1.19 -13.53 -4.57
N LEU A 104 1.69 -14.69 -5.01
CA LEU A 104 0.92 -15.66 -5.79
C LEU A 104 -0.29 -16.15 -4.98
N ASN A 105 -0.09 -16.50 -3.72
CA ASN A 105 -1.17 -16.92 -2.82
C ASN A 105 -2.20 -15.80 -2.61
N SER A 106 -1.76 -14.54 -2.47
CA SER A 106 -2.69 -13.41 -2.33
C SER A 106 -3.57 -13.20 -3.57
N VAL A 107 -3.04 -13.47 -4.76
CA VAL A 107 -3.82 -13.43 -6.01
C VAL A 107 -4.78 -14.61 -6.10
N SER A 108 -4.34 -15.81 -5.69
CA SER A 108 -5.21 -17.00 -5.69
C SER A 108 -6.40 -16.83 -4.76
N ASN A 109 -6.22 -16.19 -3.60
CA ASN A 109 -7.30 -15.90 -2.67
C ASN A 109 -8.39 -15.00 -3.28
N GLU A 110 -8.07 -14.22 -4.31
CA GLU A 110 -9.05 -13.39 -5.03
C GLU A 110 -9.82 -14.14 -6.14
N GLY A 111 -9.76 -15.49 -6.13
CA GLY A 111 -10.52 -16.33 -7.06
C GLY A 111 -9.77 -16.67 -8.34
N TRP A 112 -8.45 -16.74 -8.27
CA TRP A 112 -7.60 -17.03 -9.41
C TRP A 112 -6.76 -18.29 -9.20
N GLU A 113 -6.72 -19.15 -10.21
CA GLU A 113 -5.87 -20.34 -10.24
C GLU A 113 -4.64 -20.08 -11.10
N LEU A 114 -3.46 -20.37 -10.57
CA LEU A 114 -2.20 -20.24 -11.32
C LEU A 114 -2.14 -21.29 -12.42
N VAL A 115 -2.06 -20.84 -13.67
CA VAL A 115 -1.91 -21.72 -14.84
C VAL A 115 -0.45 -21.99 -15.15
N THR A 116 0.35 -20.94 -15.20
CA THR A 116 1.78 -21.05 -15.54
C THR A 116 2.57 -19.84 -15.04
N GLY A 117 3.87 -20.05 -14.87
CA GLY A 117 4.85 -19.01 -14.64
C GLY A 117 6.01 -19.17 -15.61
N SER A 118 6.46 -18.07 -16.19
CA SER A 118 7.64 -18.01 -17.03
C SER A 118 8.61 -16.96 -16.52
N PHE A 119 9.90 -17.16 -16.79
CA PHE A 119 10.94 -16.24 -16.34
C PHE A 119 11.72 -15.72 -17.53
N VAL A 120 11.90 -14.41 -17.56
CA VAL A 120 12.67 -13.73 -18.59
C VAL A 120 13.76 -12.91 -17.92
N PHE A 121 15.01 -13.15 -18.34
CA PHE A 121 16.12 -12.29 -17.94
C PHE A 121 16.19 -11.08 -18.87
N VAL A 122 16.19 -9.91 -18.28
CA VAL A 122 16.35 -8.64 -18.99
C VAL A 122 17.70 -8.04 -18.62
N GLU A 123 18.57 -7.88 -19.60
CA GLU A 123 19.85 -7.23 -19.41
C GLU A 123 19.64 -5.71 -19.37
N GLU A 124 20.04 -5.09 -18.27
CA GLU A 124 19.89 -3.64 -18.04
C GLU A 124 21.11 -2.83 -18.51
N GLY A 125 22.25 -3.50 -18.72
CA GLY A 125 23.46 -2.88 -19.23
C GLY A 125 24.72 -3.68 -18.92
N GLN A 126 25.76 -3.34 -19.66
CA GLN A 126 27.14 -3.83 -19.49
C GLN A 126 28.05 -2.66 -19.13
N GLU A 127 28.74 -2.74 -18.01
CA GLU A 127 29.83 -1.84 -17.69
C GLU A 127 31.16 -2.50 -18.06
N SER A 128 31.85 -1.95 -19.08
CA SER A 128 33.19 -2.34 -19.42
C SER A 128 34.16 -1.32 -18.85
N ARG A 129 35.12 -1.76 -18.03
CA ARG A 129 36.21 -0.90 -17.55
C ARG A 129 37.53 -1.41 -18.09
N ASP A 130 38.15 -0.64 -18.96
CA ASP A 130 39.50 -0.86 -19.40
C ASP A 130 40.48 -0.53 -18.26
N LYS A 131 41.22 -1.53 -17.80
CA LYS A 131 42.36 -1.28 -16.91
C LYS A 131 43.59 -1.01 -17.76
N LEU A 132 44.15 0.17 -17.64
CA LEU A 132 45.29 0.71 -18.40
C LEU A 132 46.60 -0.10 -18.28
N ALA A 133 46.65 -1.19 -17.52
CA ALA A 133 47.93 -1.89 -17.21
C ALA A 133 47.87 -3.43 -17.28
N SER A 134 46.80 -4.06 -17.69
CA SER A 134 46.77 -5.52 -17.89
C SER A 134 45.74 -5.90 -18.93
N SER A 135 46.08 -6.80 -19.83
CA SER A 135 45.26 -7.33 -20.91
C SER A 135 44.07 -8.14 -20.40
N GLY A 136 43.13 -7.49 -19.76
CA GLY A 136 41.92 -8.12 -19.25
C GLY A 136 40.78 -7.12 -19.21
N GLN A 137 39.75 -7.37 -20.04
CA GLN A 137 38.52 -6.60 -20.05
C GLN A 137 37.64 -7.13 -18.92
N ASN A 138 37.28 -6.31 -17.93
CA ASN A 138 36.31 -6.65 -16.94
C ASN A 138 34.91 -6.25 -17.47
N VAL A 139 34.09 -7.22 -17.80
CA VAL A 139 32.70 -6.98 -18.19
C VAL A 139 31.79 -7.29 -17.01
N ALA A 140 31.05 -6.30 -16.55
CA ALA A 140 29.99 -6.47 -15.56
C ALA A 140 28.64 -6.39 -16.27
N THR A 141 27.92 -7.49 -16.29
CA THR A 141 26.53 -7.55 -16.77
C THR A 141 25.59 -7.34 -15.61
N LYS A 142 24.73 -6.34 -15.73
CA LYS A 142 23.65 -6.06 -14.79
C LYS A 142 22.32 -6.42 -15.47
N GLY A 143 21.45 -7.12 -14.74
CA GLY A 143 20.14 -7.47 -15.26
C GLY A 143 19.19 -7.91 -14.16
N SER A 144 17.91 -7.97 -14.52
CA SER A 144 16.84 -8.44 -13.66
C SER A 144 16.13 -9.63 -14.30
N THR A 145 15.64 -10.54 -13.46
CA THR A 145 14.79 -11.65 -13.91
C THR A 145 13.36 -11.33 -13.51
N HIS A 146 12.50 -11.24 -14.51
CA HIS A 146 11.08 -11.00 -14.34
C HIS A 146 10.32 -12.32 -14.44
N GLY A 147 9.48 -12.62 -13.45
CA GLY A 147 8.54 -13.72 -13.48
C GLY A 147 7.19 -13.22 -14.00
N TYR A 148 6.71 -13.78 -15.10
CA TYR A 148 5.37 -13.58 -15.63
C TYR A 148 4.49 -14.72 -15.17
N TYR A 149 3.38 -14.38 -14.51
CA TYR A 149 2.45 -15.35 -13.97
C TYR A 149 1.09 -15.16 -14.60
N LEU A 150 0.57 -16.24 -15.19
CA LEU A 150 -0.75 -16.27 -15.82
C LEU A 150 -1.70 -17.08 -14.95
N PHE A 151 -2.86 -16.51 -14.70
CA PHE A 151 -3.93 -17.10 -13.92
C PHE A 151 -5.20 -17.20 -14.75
N ARG A 152 -6.01 -18.19 -14.45
CA ARG A 152 -7.38 -18.34 -14.93
C ARG A 152 -8.37 -18.10 -13.80
N ARG A 153 -9.56 -17.65 -14.17
CA ARG A 153 -10.66 -17.45 -13.24
C ARG A 153 -11.10 -18.78 -12.61
N CYS A 154 -11.27 -18.81 -11.31
CA CYS A 154 -11.79 -19.95 -10.57
C CYS A 154 -12.63 -19.45 -9.38
N GLU A 155 -13.96 -19.49 -9.53
CA GLU A 155 -14.88 -18.99 -8.51
C GLU A 155 -14.82 -19.80 -7.21
N GLU A 156 -14.50 -21.09 -7.31
CA GLU A 156 -14.40 -22.01 -6.16
C GLU A 156 -13.26 -21.62 -5.20
N LEU A 157 -12.24 -20.93 -5.69
CA LEU A 157 -11.10 -20.46 -4.89
C LEU A 157 -11.37 -19.13 -4.19
N ARG A 158 -12.44 -18.43 -4.58
CA ARG A 158 -12.79 -17.17 -3.97
C ARG A 158 -13.47 -17.40 -2.62
N GLY A 159 -12.69 -17.26 -1.54
CA GLY A 159 -13.23 -17.20 -0.18
C GLY A 159 -13.96 -15.89 0.10
N GLU A 160 -14.82 -15.86 1.12
CA GLU A 160 -15.30 -14.63 1.73
C GLU A 160 -14.14 -14.01 2.52
N LEU A 161 -13.29 -13.24 1.83
CA LEU A 161 -12.24 -12.51 2.50
C LEU A 161 -12.81 -11.18 2.99
N PRO A 162 -12.57 -10.83 4.27
CA PRO A 162 -12.92 -9.52 4.77
C PRO A 162 -12.21 -8.45 3.97
N GLU A 163 -12.87 -7.34 3.74
CA GLU A 163 -12.25 -6.23 3.05
C GLU A 163 -11.18 -5.60 3.96
N PRO A 164 -9.89 -5.51 3.51
CA PRO A 164 -8.79 -5.09 4.39
C PRO A 164 -8.95 -3.69 4.98
N TRP A 165 -9.88 -2.89 4.43
CA TRP A 165 -10.18 -1.53 4.89
C TRP A 165 -11.36 -1.44 5.86
N GLU A 166 -12.07 -2.51 6.15
CA GLU A 166 -13.20 -2.49 7.09
C GLU A 166 -12.76 -2.52 8.56
N GLU A 167 -11.60 -3.08 8.84
CA GLU A 167 -11.06 -3.21 10.19
C GLU A 167 -10.25 -1.99 10.68
N VAL A 168 -10.21 -0.89 9.91
CA VAL A 168 -9.33 0.28 10.18
C VAL A 168 -10.06 1.46 10.82
#